data_bc93ef0135203acf0729daf8fe9cad86
#
_entry.id   bc93ef0135203acf0729daf8fe9cad86
#
_cell.length_a   1.000
_cell.length_b   1.000
_cell.length_c   1.000
_cell.angle_alpha   90.00
_cell.angle_beta   90.00
_cell.angle_gamma   90.00
#
_symmetry.space_group_name_H-M   'P 1'
#
loop_
_entity.id
_entity.type
_entity.pdbx_description
1 polymer ?
#
loop_
_entity_poly.entity_id
_entity_poly.type
_entity_poly.pdbx_seq_one_letter_code
_entity_poly.pdbx_strand_id
1 'polypeptide(L)'
;MREDERLADLKKAMDLITEAVEQLPERCRDLAGNALLNIAAEAVAADVGCAEAGRIFARLGDLLGRGHQPAMSGALPLSGFDA
;
A
#
# COMPACT_ATOMS: atom_id res chain seq x y z
N MET A 1 4.68 -15.10 -14.30
CA MET A 1 5.53 -13.92 -14.10
C MET A 1 6.48 -14.14 -12.93
N ARG A 2 7.71 -13.76 -13.08
CA ARG A 2 8.68 -13.98 -12.02
C ARG A 2 8.50 -12.98 -10.88
N GLU A 3 8.96 -13.38 -9.71
CA GLU A 3 8.85 -12.56 -8.52
C GLU A 3 9.56 -11.22 -8.65
N ASP A 4 10.75 -11.21 -9.27
CA ASP A 4 11.50 -9.97 -9.46
C ASP A 4 10.81 -9.01 -10.43
N GLU A 5 10.10 -9.53 -11.43
CA GLU A 5 9.31 -8.70 -12.33
C GLU A 5 8.12 -8.08 -11.61
N ARG A 6 7.46 -8.87 -10.75
CA ARG A 6 6.35 -8.37 -9.93
C ARG A 6 6.80 -7.28 -8.98
N LEU A 7 7.97 -7.47 -8.40
CA LEU A 7 8.51 -6.47 -7.47
C LEU A 7 8.85 -5.18 -8.20
N ALA A 8 9.40 -5.27 -9.41
CA ALA A 8 9.68 -4.08 -10.22
C ALA A 8 8.42 -3.35 -10.60
N ASP A 9 7.37 -4.09 -10.96
CA ASP A 9 6.07 -3.49 -11.28
C ASP A 9 5.45 -2.82 -10.07
N LEU A 10 5.57 -3.43 -8.90
CA LEU A 10 5.07 -2.84 -7.66
C LEU A 10 5.78 -1.53 -7.36
N LYS A 11 7.10 -1.50 -7.50
CA LYS A 11 7.87 -0.27 -7.27
C LYS A 11 7.45 0.83 -8.23
N LYS A 12 7.24 0.49 -9.49
CA LYS A 12 6.80 1.46 -10.47
C LYS A 12 5.42 2.01 -10.11
N ALA A 13 4.51 1.15 -9.70
CA ALA A 13 3.19 1.58 -9.26
C ALA A 13 3.29 2.52 -8.05
N MET A 14 4.13 2.17 -7.09
CA MET A 14 4.34 3.01 -5.92
C MET A 14 4.91 4.38 -6.29
N ASP A 15 5.86 4.41 -7.22
CA ASP A 15 6.44 5.67 -7.68
C ASP A 15 5.40 6.57 -8.35
N LEU A 16 4.56 5.99 -9.19
CA LEU A 16 3.50 6.74 -9.87
C LEU A 16 2.47 7.28 -8.89
N ILE A 17 2.11 6.51 -7.90
CA ILE A 17 1.16 6.94 -6.87
C ILE A 17 1.78 8.06 -6.02
N THR A 18 3.05 7.90 -5.66
CA THR A 18 3.77 8.91 -4.89
C THR A 18 3.81 10.23 -5.66
N GLU A 19 4.09 10.16 -6.95
CA GLU A 19 4.12 11.35 -7.80
C GLU A 19 2.76 12.05 -7.83
N ALA A 20 1.69 11.27 -7.92
CA ALA A 20 0.34 11.83 -7.90
C ALA A 20 0.04 12.52 -6.57
N VAL A 21 0.48 11.94 -5.46
CA VAL A 21 0.31 12.53 -4.14
C VAL A 21 1.05 13.86 -4.04
N GLU A 22 2.27 13.91 -4.58
CA GLU A 22 3.07 15.13 -4.55
C GLU A 22 2.43 16.28 -5.35
N GLN A 23 1.58 15.93 -6.30
CA GLN A 23 0.89 16.92 -7.13
C GLN A 23 -0.47 17.33 -6.60
N LEU A 24 -0.88 16.83 -5.43
CA LEU A 24 -2.13 17.23 -4.83
C LEU A 24 -2.11 18.74 -4.50
N PRO A 25 -3.27 19.42 -4.64
CA PRO A 25 -3.37 20.80 -4.18
C PRO A 25 -2.96 20.90 -2.72
N GLU A 26 -2.35 22.02 -2.34
CA GLU A 26 -1.84 22.21 -1.00
C GLU A 26 -2.88 21.91 0.09
N ARG A 27 -4.10 22.34 -0.11
CA ARG A 27 -5.18 22.11 0.86
C ARG A 27 -5.59 20.65 1.02
N CYS A 28 -5.14 19.79 0.10
CA CYS A 28 -5.46 18.35 0.15
C CYS A 28 -4.29 17.51 0.66
N ARG A 29 -3.11 18.10 0.82
CA ARG A 29 -1.92 17.32 1.16
C ARG A 29 -1.96 16.71 2.53
N ASP A 30 -2.54 17.38 3.50
CA ASP A 30 -2.65 16.84 4.85
C ASP A 30 -3.69 15.74 4.94
N LEU A 31 -4.50 15.55 3.89
CA LEU A 31 -5.49 14.49 3.82
C LEU A 31 -4.99 13.28 3.00
N ALA A 32 -3.77 13.38 2.45
CA ALA A 32 -3.25 12.33 1.57
C ALA A 32 -3.22 10.97 2.23
N GLY A 33 -2.77 10.89 3.48
CA GLY A 33 -2.70 9.61 4.19
C GLY A 33 -4.07 8.96 4.34
N ASN A 34 -5.05 9.75 4.75
CA ASN A 34 -6.42 9.26 4.89
C ASN A 34 -6.98 8.81 3.55
N ALA A 35 -6.77 9.63 2.51
CA ALA A 35 -7.24 9.29 1.17
C ALA A 35 -6.62 7.99 0.67
N LEU A 36 -5.31 7.82 0.85
CA LEU A 36 -4.62 6.61 0.44
C LEU A 36 -5.13 5.38 1.18
N LEU A 37 -5.37 5.49 2.48
CA LEU A 37 -5.92 4.38 3.25
C LEU A 37 -7.30 3.97 2.75
N ASN A 38 -8.14 4.94 2.44
CA ASN A 38 -9.48 4.65 1.93
C ASN A 38 -9.42 3.97 0.56
N ILE A 39 -8.59 4.49 -0.33
CA ILE A 39 -8.43 3.91 -1.67
C ILE A 39 -7.85 2.50 -1.56
N ALA A 40 -6.86 2.31 -0.69
CA ALA A 40 -6.25 1.01 -0.50
C ALA A 40 -7.25 0.00 0.05
N ALA A 41 -8.05 0.41 1.04
CA ALA A 41 -9.06 -0.48 1.61
C ALA A 41 -10.06 -0.93 0.55
N GLU A 42 -10.50 0.00 -0.28
CA GLU A 42 -11.44 -0.28 -1.34
C GLU A 42 -10.85 -1.22 -2.39
N ALA A 43 -9.63 -0.92 -2.83
CA ALA A 43 -8.95 -1.73 -3.84
C ALA A 43 -8.66 -3.14 -3.36
N VAL A 44 -8.18 -3.27 -2.13
CA VAL A 44 -7.83 -4.58 -1.57
C VAL A 44 -9.11 -5.41 -1.33
N ALA A 45 -10.14 -4.79 -0.79
CA ALA A 45 -11.41 -5.50 -0.57
C ALA A 45 -12.02 -5.97 -1.88
N ALA A 46 -11.90 -5.18 -2.95
CA ALA A 46 -12.38 -5.57 -4.27
C ALA A 46 -11.59 -6.77 -4.83
N ASP A 47 -10.31 -6.85 -4.48
CA ASP A 47 -9.43 -7.90 -5.00
C ASP A 47 -9.57 -9.22 -4.22
N VAL A 48 -9.58 -9.17 -2.91
CA VAL A 48 -9.52 -10.39 -2.08
C VAL A 48 -10.72 -10.56 -1.15
N GLY A 49 -11.66 -9.65 -1.15
CA GLY A 49 -12.82 -9.68 -0.25
C GLY A 49 -12.55 -9.00 1.07
N CYS A 50 -13.61 -8.64 1.78
CA CYS A 50 -13.49 -7.84 3.00
C CYS A 50 -12.77 -8.58 4.13
N ALA A 51 -13.05 -9.88 4.31
CA ALA A 51 -12.42 -10.62 5.39
C ALA A 51 -10.91 -10.74 5.22
N GLU A 52 -10.46 -11.05 4.01
CA GLU A 52 -9.04 -11.16 3.73
C GLU A 52 -8.37 -9.78 3.76
N ALA A 53 -9.06 -8.76 3.26
CA ALA A 53 -8.56 -7.39 3.34
C ALA A 53 -8.30 -6.99 4.79
N GLY A 54 -9.22 -7.33 5.69
CA GLY A 54 -9.04 -7.07 7.11
C GLY A 54 -7.79 -7.72 7.67
N ARG A 55 -7.51 -8.96 7.28
CA ARG A 55 -6.31 -9.67 7.71
C ARG A 55 -5.04 -8.99 7.19
N ILE A 56 -5.06 -8.54 5.94
CA ILE A 56 -3.91 -7.85 5.34
C ILE A 56 -3.64 -6.54 6.08
N PHE A 57 -4.67 -5.76 6.37
CA PHE A 57 -4.51 -4.51 7.09
C PHE A 57 -4.09 -4.72 8.54
N ALA A 58 -4.57 -5.79 9.17
CA ALA A 58 -4.13 -6.15 10.51
C ALA A 58 -2.64 -6.51 10.51
N ARG A 59 -2.20 -7.24 9.50
CA ARG A 59 -0.78 -7.58 9.33
C ARG A 59 0.06 -6.32 9.13
N LEU A 60 -0.42 -5.40 8.31
CA LEU A 60 0.26 -4.13 8.09
C LEU A 60 0.37 -3.36 9.41
N GLY A 61 -0.72 -3.29 10.17
CA GLY A 61 -0.71 -2.63 11.46
C GLY A 61 0.29 -3.24 12.43
N ASP A 62 0.38 -4.57 12.44
CA ASP A 62 1.33 -5.28 13.29
C ASP A 62 2.77 -4.96 12.90
N LEU A 63 3.07 -4.97 11.60
CA LEU A 63 4.42 -4.64 11.12
C LEU A 63 4.82 -3.22 11.48
N LEU A 64 3.93 -2.26 11.26
CA LEU A 64 4.19 -0.87 11.61
C LEU A 64 4.37 -0.70 13.11
N GLY A 65 3.56 -1.39 13.90
CA GLY A 65 3.66 -1.35 15.37
C GLY A 65 4.98 -1.89 15.89
N ARG A 66 5.63 -2.77 15.11
CA ARG A 66 6.94 -3.32 15.46
C ARG A 66 8.10 -2.48 14.93
N GLY A 67 7.80 -1.35 14.31
CA GLY A 67 8.83 -0.44 13.83
C GLY A 67 9.29 -0.67 12.39
N HIS A 68 8.60 -1.52 11.63
CA HIS A 68 8.92 -1.69 10.22
C HIS A 68 8.51 -0.43 9.47
N GLN A 69 9.47 0.27 8.88
CA GLN A 69 9.21 1.51 8.15
C GLN A 69 9.33 1.25 6.66
N PRO A 70 8.22 1.38 5.92
CA PRO A 70 8.25 1.08 4.47
C PRO A 70 9.26 1.89 3.70
N ALA A 71 9.44 3.15 4.07
CA ALA A 71 10.39 4.03 3.37
C ALA A 71 11.82 3.53 3.47
N MET A 72 12.16 2.81 4.53
CA MET A 72 13.52 2.31 4.75
C MET A 72 13.72 0.90 4.23
N SER A 73 12.69 0.09 4.25
CA SER A 73 12.80 -1.32 3.90
C SER A 73 12.17 -1.67 2.54
N GLY A 74 11.62 -0.69 1.85
CA GLY A 74 10.91 -0.92 0.60
C GLY A 74 9.49 -1.39 0.87
N ALA A 75 8.97 -2.24 -0.01
CA ALA A 75 7.61 -2.75 0.15
C ALA A 75 7.54 -3.69 1.36
N LEU A 76 6.49 -3.54 2.17
CA LEU A 76 6.27 -4.44 3.30
C LEU A 76 5.88 -5.84 2.80
N PRO A 77 6.30 -6.89 3.54
CA PRO A 77 6.00 -8.26 3.13
C PRO A 77 4.57 -8.64 3.49
N LEU A 78 3.62 -8.27 2.65
CA LEU A 78 2.20 -8.56 2.86
C LEU A 78 1.82 -9.79 2.06
N SER A 79 1.80 -10.95 2.72
CA SER A 79 1.48 -12.21 2.08
C SER A 79 0.00 -12.27 1.70
N GLY A 80 -0.32 -13.02 0.64
CA GLY A 80 -1.68 -13.17 0.16
C GLY A 80 -2.15 -12.04 -0.75
N PHE A 81 -1.33 -11.06 -0.94
CA PHE A 81 -1.69 -9.86 -1.68
C PHE A 81 -1.41 -10.00 -3.18
N ASP A 82 -0.35 -10.66 -3.50
CA ASP A 82 0.14 -10.75 -4.87
C ASP A 82 -0.03 -12.14 -5.45
N ALA A 83 -1.02 -12.82 -5.06
CA ALA A 83 -1.24 -14.23 -5.39
C ALA A 83 -0.87 -14.61 -6.82
#